data_8a8e5751e8eed3f127c0e88de063be8c
#
_entry.id   8a8e5751e8eed3f127c0e88de063be8c
#
_cell.length_a   1.000
_cell.length_b   1.000
_cell.length_c   1.000
_cell.angle_alpha   90.00
_cell.angle_beta   90.00
_cell.angle_gamma   90.00
#
_symmetry.space_group_name_H-M   'P 1'
#
loop_
_entity.id
_entity.type
_entity.pdbx_description
1 polymer ?
#
loop_
_entity_poly.entity_id
_entity_poly.type
_entity_poly.pdbx_seq_one_letter_code
_entity_poly.pdbx_strand_id
1 'polypeptide(L)'
;MRVKVVCVGGGPAGLYLAILLKRQNPSHDITVHERAAEGSTYGWGVTYWQGLLDRLRAHDPESARAVAENSVHWDEGVAHVRDVSTRQPGDRGFGIGRHRLLELLSKRARSLGVRL
;
A
#
# COMPACT_ATOMS: atom_id res chain seq x y z
N MET A 1 22.13 -4.87 14.92
CA MET A 1 23.03 -4.77 13.74
C MET A 1 22.45 -3.79 12.74
N ARG A 2 23.24 -2.85 12.29
CA ARG A 2 22.84 -1.91 11.23
C ARG A 2 23.17 -2.53 9.86
N VAL A 3 22.19 -2.50 8.95
CA VAL A 3 22.40 -2.91 7.56
C VAL A 3 22.13 -1.78 6.60
N LYS A 4 22.76 -1.84 5.45
CA LYS A 4 22.49 -0.95 4.33
C LYS A 4 21.68 -1.74 3.29
N VAL A 5 20.52 -1.21 2.93
CA VAL A 5 19.61 -1.86 1.98
C VAL A 5 19.28 -0.90 0.83
N VAL A 6 19.37 -1.41 -0.36
CA VAL A 6 18.95 -0.69 -1.57
C VAL A 6 17.78 -1.45 -2.20
N CYS A 7 16.62 -0.80 -2.28
CA CYS A 7 15.47 -1.34 -2.99
C CYS A 7 15.45 -0.78 -4.41
N VAL A 8 15.40 -1.65 -5.38
CA VAL A 8 15.25 -1.29 -6.79
C VAL A 8 13.78 -1.42 -7.17
N GLY A 9 13.13 -0.30 -7.36
CA GLY A 9 11.71 -0.19 -7.60
C GLY A 9 10.98 0.48 -6.43
N GLY A 10 10.33 1.59 -6.71
CA GLY A 10 9.54 2.40 -5.76
C GLY A 10 8.04 2.19 -5.90
N GLY A 11 7.62 1.00 -6.30
CA GLY A 11 6.22 0.59 -6.24
C GLY A 11 5.76 0.29 -4.80
N PRO A 12 4.50 -0.12 -4.61
CA PRO A 12 3.96 -0.38 -3.28
C PRO A 12 4.78 -1.39 -2.47
N ALA A 13 5.27 -2.44 -3.12
CA ALA A 13 6.06 -3.48 -2.45
C ALA A 13 7.41 -2.95 -1.95
N GLY A 14 8.14 -2.23 -2.79
CA GLY A 14 9.45 -1.66 -2.42
C GLY A 14 9.35 -0.62 -1.32
N LEU A 15 8.36 0.27 -1.43
CA LEU A 15 8.10 1.28 -0.40
C LEU A 15 7.69 0.66 0.93
N TYR A 16 6.80 -0.32 0.90
CA TYR A 16 6.33 -0.97 2.12
C TYR A 16 7.42 -1.80 2.79
N LEU A 17 8.24 -2.53 2.01
CA LEU A 17 9.42 -3.20 2.55
C LEU A 17 10.35 -2.22 3.27
N ALA A 18 10.62 -1.08 2.64
CA ALA A 18 11.47 -0.04 3.24
C ALA A 18 10.89 0.49 4.57
N ILE A 19 9.57 0.70 4.63
CA ILE A 19 8.86 1.09 5.85
C ILE A 19 9.07 0.05 6.95
N LEU A 20 8.83 -1.22 6.66
CA LEU A 20 8.94 -2.30 7.63
C LEU A 20 10.36 -2.46 8.17
N LEU A 21 11.36 -2.39 7.30
CA LEU A 21 12.77 -2.47 7.71
C LEU A 21 13.16 -1.31 8.64
N LYS A 22 12.72 -0.10 8.33
CA LYS A 22 12.95 1.05 9.20
C LYS A 22 12.24 0.95 10.54
N ARG A 23 11.04 0.40 10.54
CA ARG A 23 10.30 0.15 11.78
C ARG A 23 10.96 -0.91 12.65
N GLN A 24 11.48 -1.95 12.03
CA GLN A 24 12.19 -3.01 12.73
C GLN A 24 13.47 -2.50 13.39
N ASN A 25 14.24 -1.67 12.68
CA ASN A 25 15.44 -1.05 13.20
C ASN A 25 15.67 0.32 12.55
N PRO A 26 15.40 1.42 13.28
CA PRO A 26 15.58 2.78 12.76
C PRO A 26 17.01 3.11 12.32
N SER A 27 18.01 2.36 12.80
CA SER A 27 19.42 2.57 12.41
C SER A 27 19.76 2.04 11.02
N HIS A 28 18.89 1.24 10.41
CA HIS A 28 19.11 0.77 9.04
C HIS A 28 19.22 1.92 8.06
N ASP A 29 20.13 1.80 7.10
CA ASP A 29 20.31 2.76 6.02
C ASP A 29 19.56 2.23 4.79
N ILE A 30 18.40 2.81 4.50
CA ILE A 30 17.49 2.31 3.46
C ILE A 30 17.35 3.35 2.36
N THR A 31 17.61 2.95 1.13
CA THR A 31 17.41 3.75 -0.08
C THR A 31 16.51 3.01 -1.05
N VAL A 32 15.54 3.71 -1.64
CA VAL A 32 14.68 3.19 -2.71
C VAL A 32 14.97 3.95 -3.98
N HIS A 33 15.30 3.24 -5.05
CA HIS A 33 15.49 3.80 -6.38
C HIS A 33 14.31 3.47 -7.27
N GLU A 34 13.70 4.49 -7.85
CA GLU A 34 12.62 4.36 -8.81
C GLU A 34 12.99 5.06 -10.11
N ARG A 35 12.88 4.35 -11.23
CA ARG A 35 13.21 4.89 -12.56
C ARG A 35 12.22 5.92 -13.07
N ALA A 36 10.96 5.83 -12.67
CA ALA A 36 9.92 6.77 -13.08
C ALA A 36 10.04 8.09 -12.31
N ALA A 37 9.64 9.18 -12.94
CA ALA A 37 9.58 10.48 -12.29
C ALA A 37 8.61 10.45 -11.11
N GLU A 38 8.91 11.21 -10.06
CA GLU A 38 8.03 11.35 -8.90
C GLU A 38 6.65 11.81 -9.33
N GLY A 39 5.61 11.17 -8.81
CA GLY A 39 4.23 11.45 -9.17
C GLY A 39 3.73 10.75 -10.43
N SER A 40 4.62 10.12 -11.20
CA SER A 40 4.19 9.31 -12.34
C SER A 40 3.86 7.89 -11.91
N THR A 41 2.79 7.35 -12.45
CA THR A 41 2.40 5.95 -12.27
C THR A 41 1.53 5.50 -13.44
N TYR A 42 1.36 4.20 -13.54
CA TYR A 42 0.46 3.58 -14.50
C TYR A 42 -0.68 2.86 -13.76
N GLY A 43 -1.76 2.59 -14.48
CA GLY A 43 -2.93 1.95 -13.90
C GLY A 43 -3.81 2.93 -13.13
N TRP A 44 -4.97 2.46 -12.72
CA TRP A 44 -6.02 3.30 -12.15
C TRP A 44 -6.05 3.21 -10.64
N GLY A 45 -6.06 1.98 -10.13
CA GLY A 45 -6.23 1.76 -8.71
C GLY A 45 -5.90 0.34 -8.30
N VAL A 46 -6.02 0.13 -7.01
CA VAL A 46 -5.80 -1.15 -6.35
C VAL A 46 -7.04 -1.47 -5.54
N THR A 47 -7.54 -2.68 -5.68
CA THR A 47 -8.58 -3.21 -4.81
C THR A 47 -7.96 -4.16 -3.79
N TYR A 48 -8.51 -4.17 -2.60
CA TYR A 48 -8.04 -5.04 -1.53
C TYR A 48 -9.16 -5.38 -0.58
N TRP A 49 -8.95 -6.37 0.26
CA TRP A 49 -9.93 -6.85 1.22
C TRP A 49 -9.45 -6.65 2.65
N GLN A 50 -10.35 -6.84 3.60
CA GLN A 50 -10.10 -6.59 5.01
C GLN A 50 -8.84 -7.30 5.55
N GLY A 51 -8.55 -8.51 5.06
CA GLY A 51 -7.36 -9.27 5.48
C GLY A 51 -6.04 -8.54 5.20
N LEU A 52 -5.93 -7.82 4.08
CA LEU A 52 -4.75 -7.00 3.81
C LEU A 52 -4.66 -5.84 4.80
N LEU A 53 -5.76 -5.15 5.03
CA LEU A 53 -5.79 -4.03 5.98
C LEU A 53 -5.41 -4.47 7.39
N ASP A 54 -5.87 -5.64 7.82
CA ASP A 54 -5.51 -6.21 9.12
C ASP A 54 -4.01 -6.49 9.23
N ARG A 55 -3.40 -7.01 8.15
CA ARG A 55 -1.94 -7.24 8.09
C ARG A 55 -1.16 -5.93 8.12
N LEU A 56 -1.59 -4.93 7.36
CA LEU A 56 -0.97 -3.60 7.42
C LEU A 56 -1.02 -3.03 8.83
N ARG A 57 -2.17 -3.16 9.49
CA ARG A 57 -2.36 -2.66 10.85
C ARG A 57 -1.48 -3.37 11.87
N ALA A 58 -1.28 -4.68 11.70
CA ALA A 58 -0.41 -5.47 12.57
C ALA A 58 1.07 -5.05 12.46
N HIS A 59 1.50 -4.63 11.29
CA HIS A 59 2.92 -4.32 11.03
C HIS A 59 3.23 -2.82 11.03
N ASP A 60 2.35 -1.99 10.53
CA ASP A 60 2.46 -0.53 10.58
C ASP A 60 1.08 0.12 10.68
N PRO A 61 0.57 0.35 11.89
CA PRO A 61 -0.76 0.95 12.10
C PRO A 61 -0.95 2.29 11.39
N GLU A 62 0.10 3.08 11.26
CA GLU A 62 0.04 4.38 10.61
C GLU A 62 -0.18 4.27 9.10
N SER A 63 0.52 3.34 8.42
CA SER A 63 0.26 3.03 7.01
C SER A 63 -1.17 2.51 6.82
N ALA A 64 -1.61 1.60 7.69
CA ALA A 64 -2.96 1.03 7.62
C ALA A 64 -4.04 2.11 7.71
N ARG A 65 -3.90 3.02 8.67
CA ARG A 65 -4.83 4.13 8.85
C ARG A 65 -4.85 5.06 7.64
N ALA A 66 -3.69 5.45 7.13
CA ALA A 66 -3.59 6.32 5.97
C ALA A 66 -4.23 5.70 4.73
N VAL A 67 -3.98 4.42 4.48
CA VAL A 67 -4.59 3.69 3.36
C VAL A 67 -6.10 3.59 3.53
N ALA A 68 -6.60 3.20 4.70
CA ALA A 68 -8.02 3.06 4.96
C ALA A 68 -8.78 4.38 4.82
N GLU A 69 -8.26 5.47 5.38
CA GLU A 69 -8.87 6.80 5.30
C GLU A 69 -8.93 7.37 3.87
N ASN A 70 -8.08 6.89 2.97
CA ASN A 70 -8.02 7.31 1.58
C ASN A 70 -8.59 6.28 0.60
N SER A 71 -9.29 5.28 1.10
CA SER A 71 -9.95 4.24 0.31
C SER A 71 -11.46 4.43 0.29
N VAL A 72 -12.08 4.05 -0.81
CA VAL A 72 -13.51 3.77 -0.87
C VAL A 72 -13.75 2.32 -0.46
N HIS A 73 -14.95 2.01 0.01
CA HIS A 73 -15.30 0.64 0.38
C HIS A 73 -16.71 0.27 -0.09
N TRP A 74 -16.96 -1.02 -0.16
CA TRP A 74 -18.27 -1.59 -0.46
C TRP A 74 -18.51 -2.79 0.45
N ASP A 75 -19.79 -3.13 0.65
CA ASP A 75 -20.20 -4.16 1.61
C ASP A 75 -20.68 -5.44 0.94
N GLU A 76 -20.86 -5.43 -0.38
CA GLU A 76 -21.27 -6.62 -1.13
C GLU A 76 -20.60 -6.68 -2.50
N GLY A 77 -20.38 -7.90 -2.97
CA GLY A 77 -20.01 -8.17 -4.35
C GLY A 77 -21.24 -8.60 -5.16
N VAL A 78 -21.28 -8.21 -6.43
CA VAL A 78 -22.31 -8.66 -7.38
C VAL A 78 -21.62 -9.21 -8.61
N ALA A 79 -21.98 -10.43 -8.98
CA ALA A 79 -21.53 -11.05 -10.22
C ALA A 79 -22.69 -11.13 -11.22
N HIS A 80 -22.46 -10.65 -12.41
CA HIS A 80 -23.40 -10.74 -13.53
C HIS A 80 -22.84 -11.73 -14.56
N VAL A 81 -23.57 -12.80 -14.79
CA VAL A 81 -23.24 -13.77 -15.83
C VAL A 81 -24.46 -13.94 -16.72
N ARG A 82 -24.38 -13.44 -17.95
CA ARG A 82 -25.53 -13.39 -18.88
C ARG A 82 -26.72 -12.67 -18.21
N ASP A 83 -27.86 -13.35 -18.06
CA ASP A 83 -29.07 -12.80 -17.48
C ASP A 83 -29.22 -13.09 -15.97
N VAL A 84 -28.17 -13.65 -15.36
CA VAL A 84 -28.19 -14.04 -13.95
C VAL A 84 -27.26 -13.13 -13.16
N SER A 85 -27.78 -12.55 -12.07
CA SER A 85 -27.02 -11.79 -11.11
C SER A 85 -26.98 -12.51 -9.78
N THR A 86 -25.77 -12.66 -9.24
CA THR A 86 -25.56 -13.25 -7.91
C THR A 86 -24.97 -12.20 -7.00
N ARG A 87 -25.56 -12.03 -5.83
CA ARG A 87 -25.06 -11.15 -4.78
C ARG A 87 -24.36 -11.94 -3.69
N GLN A 88 -23.26 -11.36 -3.20
CA GLN A 88 -22.53 -11.91 -2.05
C GLN A 88 -22.50 -10.83 -0.95
N PRO A 89 -23.50 -10.81 -0.08
CA PRO A 89 -23.52 -9.90 1.07
C PRO A 89 -22.34 -10.21 1.99
N GLY A 90 -21.70 -9.17 2.53
CA GLY A 90 -20.54 -9.31 3.40
C GLY A 90 -19.22 -9.51 2.67
N ASP A 91 -19.19 -9.55 1.34
CA ASP A 91 -17.97 -9.51 0.54
C ASP A 91 -17.43 -8.07 0.51
N ARG A 92 -16.90 -7.65 1.64
CA ARG A 92 -16.42 -6.31 1.87
C ARG A 92 -15.08 -6.08 1.21
N GLY A 93 -15.01 -5.08 0.34
CA GLY A 93 -13.79 -4.71 -0.34
C GLY A 93 -13.49 -3.22 -0.23
N PHE A 94 -12.28 -2.88 -0.62
CA PHE A 94 -11.75 -1.52 -0.60
C PHE A 94 -11.08 -1.20 -1.93
N GLY A 95 -11.05 0.08 -2.28
CA GLY A 95 -10.35 0.57 -3.44
C GLY A 95 -9.62 1.87 -3.14
N ILE A 96 -8.42 1.99 -3.66
CA ILE A 96 -7.61 3.21 -3.56
C ILE A 96 -6.96 3.50 -4.90
N GLY A 97 -6.90 4.76 -5.29
CA GLY A 97 -6.14 5.18 -6.47
C GLY A 97 -4.67 4.83 -6.32
N ARG A 98 -4.05 4.27 -7.39
CA ARG A 98 -2.65 3.86 -7.34
C ARG A 98 -1.72 5.03 -7.03
N HIS A 99 -1.96 6.19 -7.64
CA HIS A 99 -1.19 7.39 -7.38
C HIS A 99 -1.26 7.79 -5.90
N ARG A 100 -2.46 7.77 -5.33
CA ARG A 100 -2.67 8.10 -3.93
C ARG A 100 -1.98 7.12 -2.99
N LEU A 101 -2.04 5.83 -3.29
CA LEU A 101 -1.35 4.80 -2.52
C LEU A 101 0.16 5.03 -2.50
N LEU A 102 0.77 5.29 -3.65
CA LEU A 102 2.20 5.57 -3.74
C LEU A 102 2.60 6.84 -2.99
N GLU A 103 1.79 7.88 -3.08
CA GLU A 103 1.99 9.14 -2.35
C GLU A 103 2.01 8.91 -0.82
N LEU A 104 1.03 8.18 -0.30
CA LEU A 104 0.93 7.87 1.13
C LEU A 104 2.10 7.03 1.61
N LEU A 105 2.47 5.99 0.87
CA LEU A 105 3.60 5.12 1.23
C LEU A 105 4.93 5.86 1.13
N SER A 106 5.13 6.70 0.11
CA SER A 106 6.32 7.53 -0.02
C SER A 106 6.45 8.51 1.14
N LYS A 107 5.37 9.18 1.51
CA LYS A 107 5.35 10.08 2.66
C LYS A 107 5.70 9.35 3.95
N ARG A 108 5.12 8.18 4.17
CA ARG A 108 5.42 7.35 5.34
C ARG A 108 6.89 6.91 5.36
N ALA A 109 7.41 6.42 4.25
CA ALA A 109 8.80 6.00 4.13
C ALA A 109 9.77 7.15 4.46
N ARG A 110 9.54 8.33 3.89
CA ARG A 110 10.35 9.53 4.18
C ARG A 110 10.29 9.91 5.66
N SER A 111 9.12 9.83 6.29
CA SER A 111 8.95 10.15 7.71
C SER A 111 9.77 9.25 8.62
N LEU A 112 10.08 8.04 8.18
CA LEU A 112 10.93 7.07 8.88
C LEU A 112 12.42 7.20 8.53
N GLY A 113 12.78 8.11 7.63
CA GLY A 113 14.16 8.32 7.21
C GLY A 113 14.63 7.44 6.05
N VAL A 114 13.71 6.89 5.27
CA VAL A 114 14.05 6.23 3.99
C VAL A 114 14.40 7.30 2.96
N ARG A 115 15.48 7.08 2.24
CA ARG A 115 15.84 7.92 1.09
C ARG A 115 15.16 7.40 -0.17
N LEU A 116 14.48 8.29 -0.85
CA LEU A 116 13.81 8.01 -2.11
C LEU A 116 14.52 8.68 -3.29
#